data_f3edbf67672a481a1ba8c76eedd4aaf7
#
_entry.id   f3edbf67672a481a1ba8c76eedd4aaf7
#
_cell.length_a   1.000
_cell.length_b   1.000
_cell.length_c   1.000
_cell.angle_alpha   90.00
_cell.angle_beta   90.00
_cell.angle_gamma   90.00
#
_symmetry.space_group_name_H-M   'P 1'
#
loop_
_entity.id
_entity.type
_entity.pdbx_description
1 polymer ?
#
loop_
_entity_poly.entity_id
_entity_poly.type
_entity_poly.pdbx_seq_one_letter_code
_entity_poly.pdbx_strand_id
1 'polypeptide(L)'
;MKSAICLLCVEPHPTHVKFLENISGDYSKIMLCDRSSVGYTSDSVEFITIDDHICYSEGYKNMNYCVPKNPSAWDKAMYYFCKIDPSYDYVWFIEDDVFVSSIHALSNVDNIYGHADLLCKENTIITDGHTSGWTHWTQAVDRHPLPWYISMICACRVSKSLLQKIKDYVDNNHRLFFLEIMVNTIAMRNQLIVVNPIELQKIMPSSEVGKRVRQYKHGKYTWVQQSIDHVQPNYFYHPMKDFALHDKFRLN
;
A
#
# COMPACT_ATOMS: atom_id res chain seq x y z
N MET A 1 -19.96 -3.46 -9.26
CA MET A 1 -18.77 -2.75 -8.78
C MET A 1 -17.58 -3.67 -8.97
N LYS A 2 -16.58 -3.27 -9.75
CA LYS A 2 -15.39 -4.09 -10.05
C LYS A 2 -14.29 -3.73 -9.07
N SER A 3 -13.89 -4.65 -8.22
CA SER A 3 -12.85 -4.42 -7.21
C SER A 3 -11.65 -5.34 -7.42
N ALA A 4 -10.45 -4.87 -7.07
CA ALA A 4 -9.24 -5.66 -7.12
C ALA A 4 -8.51 -5.66 -5.79
N ILE A 5 -7.73 -6.71 -5.56
CA ILE A 5 -6.69 -6.77 -4.54
C ILE A 5 -5.36 -6.88 -5.29
N CYS A 6 -4.48 -5.91 -5.06
CA CYS A 6 -3.13 -5.88 -5.60
C CYS A 6 -2.13 -6.08 -4.46
N LEU A 7 -1.58 -7.26 -4.35
CA LEU A 7 -0.48 -7.55 -3.43
C LEU A 7 0.83 -7.17 -4.10
N LEU A 8 1.60 -6.32 -3.43
CA LEU A 8 2.87 -5.79 -3.90
C LEU A 8 4.01 -6.60 -3.30
N CYS A 9 4.84 -7.21 -4.13
CA CYS A 9 5.97 -8.01 -3.67
C CYS A 9 7.20 -7.83 -4.56
N VAL A 10 8.35 -8.23 -4.06
CA VAL A 10 9.57 -8.32 -4.88
C VAL A 10 9.47 -9.52 -5.81
N GLU A 11 9.11 -10.66 -5.25
CA GLU A 11 8.87 -11.93 -5.94
C GLU A 11 7.70 -12.65 -5.24
N PRO A 12 6.91 -13.47 -5.94
CA PRO A 12 5.81 -14.20 -5.32
C PRO A 12 6.30 -15.11 -4.19
N HIS A 13 5.45 -15.31 -3.18
CA HIS A 13 5.67 -16.30 -2.14
C HIS A 13 4.43 -17.20 -2.00
N PRO A 14 4.57 -18.53 -1.80
CA PRO A 14 3.45 -19.46 -1.75
C PRO A 14 2.37 -19.09 -0.73
N THR A 15 2.76 -18.57 0.44
CA THR A 15 1.84 -18.09 1.48
C THR A 15 0.91 -16.99 0.97
N HIS A 16 1.44 -16.07 0.16
CA HIS A 16 0.64 -14.96 -0.39
C HIS A 16 -0.26 -15.41 -1.53
N VAL A 17 0.23 -16.31 -2.39
CA VAL A 17 -0.60 -16.91 -3.45
C VAL A 17 -1.77 -17.64 -2.82
N LYS A 18 -1.51 -18.52 -1.85
CA LYS A 18 -2.55 -19.25 -1.09
C LYS A 18 -3.54 -18.31 -0.40
N PHE A 19 -3.07 -17.21 0.17
CA PHE A 19 -3.95 -16.20 0.78
C PHE A 19 -4.88 -15.58 -0.26
N LEU A 20 -4.35 -15.12 -1.40
CA LEU A 20 -5.15 -14.53 -2.46
C LEU A 20 -6.14 -15.52 -3.05
N GLU A 21 -5.73 -16.79 -3.26
CA GLU A 21 -6.65 -17.82 -3.77
C GLU A 21 -7.88 -18.01 -2.88
N ASN A 22 -7.69 -17.94 -1.56
CA ASN A 22 -8.72 -18.23 -0.56
C ASN A 22 -9.48 -16.99 -0.04
N ILE A 23 -9.06 -15.79 -0.43
CA ILE A 23 -9.72 -14.56 0.07
C ILE A 23 -11.17 -14.50 -0.40
N SER A 24 -12.06 -14.14 0.52
CA SER A 24 -13.48 -14.04 0.23
C SER A 24 -13.86 -12.69 -0.39
N GLY A 25 -14.91 -12.71 -1.21
CA GLY A 25 -15.40 -11.54 -1.93
C GLY A 25 -15.15 -11.65 -3.42
N ASP A 26 -15.83 -10.80 -4.19
CA ASP A 26 -15.72 -10.72 -5.64
C ASP A 26 -14.61 -9.74 -6.03
N TYR A 27 -13.37 -10.24 -6.01
CA TYR A 27 -12.18 -9.48 -6.34
C TYR A 27 -11.40 -10.09 -7.50
N SER A 28 -10.91 -9.24 -8.40
CA SER A 28 -9.76 -9.58 -9.22
C SER A 28 -8.52 -9.64 -8.31
N LYS A 29 -7.84 -10.77 -8.31
CA LYS A 29 -6.71 -11.06 -7.41
C LYS A 29 -5.42 -10.92 -8.20
N ILE A 30 -4.64 -9.89 -7.88
CA ILE A 30 -3.44 -9.51 -8.64
C ILE A 30 -2.25 -9.53 -7.70
N MET A 31 -1.17 -10.15 -8.15
CA MET A 31 0.14 -10.06 -7.52
C MET A 31 1.07 -9.28 -8.45
N LEU A 32 1.42 -8.07 -8.05
CA LEU A 32 2.35 -7.23 -8.79
C LEU A 32 3.77 -7.44 -8.27
N CYS A 33 4.59 -8.03 -9.14
CA CYS A 33 5.94 -8.46 -8.83
C CYS A 33 6.97 -7.45 -9.33
N ASP A 34 7.82 -6.98 -8.43
CA ASP A 34 8.81 -5.96 -8.78
C ASP A 34 9.93 -6.50 -9.67
N ARG A 35 10.30 -7.79 -9.51
CA ARG A 35 11.36 -8.42 -10.31
C ARG A 35 10.81 -9.45 -11.27
N SER A 36 10.24 -10.53 -10.77
CA SER A 36 9.86 -11.67 -11.60
C SER A 36 8.73 -12.46 -10.95
N SER A 37 7.89 -13.05 -11.79
CA SER A 37 6.89 -14.06 -11.40
C SER A 37 7.14 -15.41 -12.05
N VAL A 38 8.32 -15.62 -12.66
CA VAL A 38 8.67 -16.87 -13.36
C VAL A 38 8.57 -18.06 -12.43
N GLY A 39 7.86 -19.11 -12.87
CA GLY A 39 7.64 -20.35 -12.12
C GLY A 39 6.41 -20.34 -11.21
N TYR A 40 5.68 -19.23 -11.15
CA TYR A 40 4.40 -19.15 -10.41
C TYR A 40 3.21 -19.11 -11.37
N THR A 41 2.23 -19.95 -11.11
CA THR A 41 0.95 -20.00 -11.84
C THR A 41 -0.20 -20.21 -10.85
N SER A 42 -1.34 -19.64 -11.14
CA SER A 42 -2.59 -19.87 -10.40
C SER A 42 -3.77 -19.65 -11.35
N ASP A 43 -4.85 -20.39 -11.16
CA ASP A 43 -6.06 -20.23 -11.97
C ASP A 43 -6.89 -18.99 -11.53
N SER A 44 -6.61 -18.45 -10.36
CA SER A 44 -7.38 -17.36 -9.76
C SER A 44 -6.58 -16.11 -9.39
N VAL A 45 -5.25 -16.16 -9.52
CA VAL A 45 -4.36 -15.02 -9.22
C VAL A 45 -3.59 -14.66 -10.48
N GLU A 46 -3.72 -13.41 -10.91
CA GLU A 46 -2.95 -12.84 -12.01
C GLU A 46 -1.59 -12.35 -11.50
N PHE A 47 -0.50 -12.73 -12.18
CA PHE A 47 0.86 -12.28 -11.87
C PHE A 47 1.29 -11.24 -12.90
N ILE A 48 1.58 -10.03 -12.43
CA ILE A 48 1.95 -8.90 -13.27
C ILE A 48 3.39 -8.48 -12.97
N THR A 49 4.17 -8.34 -14.03
CA THR A 49 5.47 -7.67 -14.02
C THR A 49 5.45 -6.54 -15.02
N ILE A 50 6.00 -5.40 -14.66
CA ILE A 50 6.06 -4.20 -15.51
C ILE A 50 7.52 -3.82 -15.70
N ASP A 51 7.87 -3.52 -16.94
CA ASP A 51 9.20 -3.06 -17.29
C ASP A 51 9.51 -1.71 -16.62
N ASP A 52 10.67 -1.63 -15.97
CA ASP A 52 11.10 -0.45 -15.21
C ASP A 52 11.23 0.78 -16.10
N HIS A 53 11.76 0.60 -17.33
CA HIS A 53 11.98 1.70 -18.25
C HIS A 53 10.67 2.29 -18.76
N ILE A 54 9.69 1.45 -19.08
CA ILE A 54 8.35 1.89 -19.51
C ILE A 54 7.70 2.67 -18.38
N CYS A 55 7.64 2.09 -17.18
CA CYS A 55 7.05 2.73 -16.01
C CYS A 55 7.71 4.10 -15.71
N TYR A 56 9.04 4.15 -15.75
CA TYR A 56 9.82 5.38 -15.51
C TYR A 56 9.56 6.45 -16.57
N SER A 57 9.53 6.08 -17.87
CA SER A 57 9.32 7.02 -18.98
C SER A 57 7.93 7.64 -18.98
N GLU A 58 6.94 6.88 -18.51
CA GLU A 58 5.55 7.31 -18.36
C GLU A 58 5.30 8.18 -17.10
N GLY A 59 6.37 8.50 -16.34
CA GLY A 59 6.30 9.37 -15.18
C GLY A 59 5.95 8.68 -13.86
N TYR A 60 5.70 7.37 -13.85
CA TYR A 60 5.39 6.61 -12.64
C TYR A 60 6.69 6.20 -11.94
N LYS A 61 7.23 7.11 -11.14
CA LYS A 61 8.51 7.00 -10.43
C LYS A 61 8.51 7.86 -9.16
N ASN A 62 9.39 7.53 -8.21
CA ASN A 62 9.64 8.25 -6.95
C ASN A 62 8.58 8.06 -5.85
N MET A 63 7.65 7.12 -5.99
CA MET A 63 6.64 6.88 -4.96
C MET A 63 7.24 6.26 -3.70
N ASN A 64 8.26 5.43 -3.87
CA ASN A 64 9.03 4.86 -2.75
C ASN A 64 10.54 5.06 -2.95
N TYR A 65 10.99 6.30 -2.86
CA TYR A 65 12.41 6.63 -3.05
C TYR A 65 13.34 6.12 -1.94
N CYS A 66 12.77 5.59 -0.84
CA CYS A 66 13.55 5.01 0.27
C CYS A 66 14.19 3.68 -0.10
N VAL A 67 13.71 3.04 -1.16
CA VAL A 67 14.32 1.82 -1.70
C VAL A 67 15.28 2.18 -2.82
N PRO A 68 16.37 1.42 -3.01
CA PRO A 68 17.35 1.70 -4.09
C PRO A 68 16.75 1.60 -5.48
N LYS A 69 15.66 0.86 -5.63
CA LYS A 69 15.01 0.61 -6.91
C LYS A 69 13.95 1.68 -7.20
N ASN A 70 14.05 2.32 -8.36
CA ASN A 70 13.10 3.31 -8.86
C ASN A 70 12.91 3.12 -10.38
N PRO A 71 11.73 2.67 -10.87
CA PRO A 71 10.45 2.51 -10.14
C PRO A 71 10.43 1.33 -9.17
N SER A 72 9.66 1.47 -8.11
CA SER A 72 9.33 0.42 -7.15
C SER A 72 8.03 -0.32 -7.52
N ALA A 73 7.68 -1.37 -6.78
CA ALA A 73 6.39 -2.05 -6.93
C ALA A 73 5.19 -1.08 -6.81
N TRP A 74 5.27 -0.07 -5.95
CA TRP A 74 4.24 0.96 -5.82
C TRP A 74 4.08 1.82 -7.08
N ASP A 75 5.19 2.25 -7.69
CA ASP A 75 5.15 3.03 -8.93
C ASP A 75 4.51 2.22 -10.06
N LYS A 76 4.88 0.95 -10.17
CA LYS A 76 4.34 0.02 -11.15
C LYS A 76 2.86 -0.26 -10.95
N ALA A 77 2.42 -0.41 -9.68
CA ALA A 77 1.02 -0.60 -9.36
C ALA A 77 0.18 0.63 -9.77
N MET A 78 0.66 1.83 -9.46
CA MET A 78 -0.02 3.05 -9.90
C MET A 78 -0.04 3.16 -11.43
N TYR A 79 1.04 2.80 -12.12
CA TYR A 79 1.06 2.75 -13.57
C TYR A 79 0.01 1.78 -14.13
N TYR A 80 -0.06 0.56 -13.56
CA TYR A 80 -1.02 -0.45 -13.99
C TYR A 80 -2.46 0.05 -13.86
N PHE A 81 -2.87 0.46 -12.67
CA PHE A 81 -4.26 0.83 -12.41
C PHE A 81 -4.66 2.21 -12.94
N CYS A 82 -3.72 3.10 -13.18
CA CYS A 82 -4.02 4.39 -13.77
C CYS A 82 -4.01 4.39 -15.31
N LYS A 83 -3.22 3.51 -15.94
CA LYS A 83 -3.00 3.55 -17.40
C LYS A 83 -3.28 2.24 -18.13
N ILE A 84 -2.87 1.08 -17.60
CA ILE A 84 -3.00 -0.19 -18.30
C ILE A 84 -4.42 -0.74 -18.13
N ASP A 85 -4.91 -0.86 -16.91
CA ASP A 85 -6.29 -1.29 -16.63
C ASP A 85 -7.00 -0.37 -15.61
N PRO A 86 -7.53 0.78 -16.05
CA PRO A 86 -8.26 1.72 -15.20
C PRO A 86 -9.73 1.33 -14.97
N SER A 87 -10.10 0.06 -15.19
CA SER A 87 -11.50 -0.39 -15.17
C SER A 87 -12.05 -0.64 -13.77
N TYR A 88 -11.20 -0.69 -12.75
CA TYR A 88 -11.59 -0.99 -11.38
C TYR A 88 -12.23 0.21 -10.68
N ASP A 89 -13.31 -0.04 -9.95
CA ASP A 89 -13.96 0.97 -9.11
C ASP A 89 -13.18 1.19 -7.82
N TYR A 90 -12.60 0.11 -7.24
CA TYR A 90 -11.76 0.13 -6.05
C TYR A 90 -10.59 -0.85 -6.17
N VAL A 91 -9.45 -0.47 -5.61
CA VAL A 91 -8.25 -1.32 -5.52
C VAL A 91 -7.69 -1.30 -4.11
N TRP A 92 -7.56 -2.47 -3.50
CA TRP A 92 -6.73 -2.67 -2.33
C TRP A 92 -5.27 -2.84 -2.76
N PHE A 93 -4.39 -1.98 -2.26
CA PHE A 93 -2.95 -2.15 -2.36
C PHE A 93 -2.42 -2.66 -1.02
N ILE A 94 -1.65 -3.74 -1.03
CA ILE A 94 -1.16 -4.40 0.19
C ILE A 94 0.29 -4.82 -0.04
N GLU A 95 1.22 -4.35 0.80
CA GLU A 95 2.61 -4.82 0.79
C GLU A 95 2.71 -6.25 1.32
N ASP A 96 3.70 -7.01 0.85
CA ASP A 96 3.86 -8.44 1.19
C ASP A 96 4.16 -8.70 2.67
N ASP A 97 4.69 -7.72 3.40
CA ASP A 97 4.89 -7.80 4.84
C ASP A 97 3.71 -7.26 5.69
N VAL A 98 2.58 -6.98 5.06
CA VAL A 98 1.31 -6.75 5.75
C VAL A 98 0.59 -8.08 5.98
N PHE A 99 0.40 -8.42 7.23
CA PHE A 99 -0.43 -9.57 7.62
C PHE A 99 -1.90 -9.17 7.74
N VAL A 100 -2.73 -9.78 6.91
CA VAL A 100 -4.19 -9.66 6.98
C VAL A 100 -4.72 -10.84 7.78
N SER A 101 -5.40 -10.57 8.88
CA SER A 101 -5.72 -11.57 9.91
C SER A 101 -6.73 -12.65 9.50
N SER A 102 -7.57 -12.41 8.51
CA SER A 102 -8.61 -13.33 8.04
C SER A 102 -8.83 -13.20 6.53
N ILE A 103 -9.25 -14.28 5.90
CA ILE A 103 -9.67 -14.27 4.48
C ILE A 103 -10.91 -13.39 4.24
N HIS A 104 -11.67 -13.07 5.28
CA HIS A 104 -12.86 -12.22 5.23
C HIS A 104 -12.58 -10.74 5.54
N ALA A 105 -11.35 -10.39 5.95
CA ALA A 105 -11.05 -9.07 6.47
C ALA A 105 -11.34 -7.95 5.46
N LEU A 106 -10.92 -8.10 4.19
CA LEU A 106 -11.12 -7.06 3.18
C LEU A 106 -12.60 -6.86 2.88
N SER A 107 -13.34 -7.95 2.64
CA SER A 107 -14.78 -7.87 2.34
C SER A 107 -15.58 -7.28 3.50
N ASN A 108 -15.20 -7.60 4.75
CA ASN A 108 -15.86 -7.02 5.92
C ASN A 108 -15.60 -5.51 6.05
N VAL A 109 -14.37 -5.07 5.81
CA VAL A 109 -14.01 -3.64 5.80
C VAL A 109 -14.74 -2.92 4.65
N ASP A 110 -14.79 -3.51 3.46
CA ASP A 110 -15.49 -2.94 2.31
C ASP A 110 -17.00 -2.79 2.55
N ASN A 111 -17.62 -3.74 3.23
CA ASN A 111 -19.05 -3.66 3.58
C ASN A 111 -19.35 -2.49 4.54
N ILE A 112 -18.41 -2.16 5.44
CA ILE A 112 -18.59 -1.06 6.40
C ILE A 112 -18.29 0.28 5.74
N TYR A 113 -17.20 0.37 4.97
CA TYR A 113 -16.64 1.64 4.48
C TYR A 113 -16.73 1.77 2.95
N GLY A 114 -17.70 1.12 2.31
CA GLY A 114 -17.84 1.05 0.84
C GLY A 114 -17.91 2.41 0.13
N HIS A 115 -18.31 3.46 0.83
CA HIS A 115 -18.45 4.82 0.29
C HIS A 115 -17.16 5.64 0.25
N ALA A 116 -16.09 5.19 0.91
CA ALA A 116 -14.85 5.96 1.02
C ALA A 116 -14.00 5.88 -0.26
N ASP A 117 -13.40 7.00 -0.65
CA ASP A 117 -12.45 7.05 -1.76
C ASP A 117 -11.06 6.54 -1.38
N LEU A 118 -10.67 6.77 -0.12
CA LEU A 118 -9.43 6.28 0.46
C LEU A 118 -9.70 5.66 1.82
N LEU A 119 -9.31 4.39 1.98
CA LEU A 119 -9.16 3.77 3.29
C LEU A 119 -7.66 3.67 3.60
N CYS A 120 -7.23 4.26 4.69
CA CYS A 120 -5.84 4.24 5.14
C CYS A 120 -5.76 4.28 6.67
N LYS A 121 -4.59 4.02 7.21
CA LYS A 121 -4.39 3.97 8.66
C LYS A 121 -4.76 5.28 9.37
N GLU A 122 -4.33 6.39 8.81
CA GLU A 122 -4.48 7.72 9.42
C GLU A 122 -4.56 8.80 8.35
N ASN A 123 -4.94 10.03 8.75
CA ASN A 123 -4.94 11.17 7.85
C ASN A 123 -4.47 12.40 8.65
N THR A 124 -3.19 12.41 9.01
CA THR A 124 -2.59 13.47 9.83
C THR A 124 -2.28 14.69 8.98
N ILE A 125 -2.81 15.85 9.37
CA ILE A 125 -2.57 17.12 8.69
C ILE A 125 -1.27 17.77 9.16
N ILE A 126 -0.48 18.29 8.22
CA ILE A 126 0.74 19.07 8.44
C ILE A 126 0.54 20.46 7.82
N THR A 127 0.47 21.49 8.67
CA THR A 127 0.15 22.86 8.26
C THR A 127 1.37 23.78 8.16
N ASP A 128 2.45 23.46 8.88
CA ASP A 128 3.66 24.28 9.00
C ASP A 128 4.88 23.75 8.24
N GLY A 129 4.72 22.59 7.59
CA GLY A 129 5.81 21.92 6.87
C GLY A 129 6.81 21.22 7.77
N HIS A 130 6.59 21.21 9.10
CA HIS A 130 7.45 20.53 10.05
C HIS A 130 6.90 19.15 10.40
N THR A 131 7.62 18.13 9.97
CA THR A 131 7.44 16.75 10.40
C THR A 131 8.66 16.38 11.21
N SER A 132 8.67 16.69 12.50
CA SER A 132 9.85 16.59 13.36
C SER A 132 10.55 15.23 13.24
N GLY A 133 11.80 15.22 12.77
CA GLY A 133 12.63 14.03 12.63
C GLY A 133 12.30 13.09 11.45
N TRP A 134 11.29 13.39 10.66
CA TRP A 134 10.94 12.60 9.48
C TRP A 134 11.53 13.24 8.21
N THR A 135 12.46 12.58 7.56
CA THR A 135 13.22 13.16 6.45
C THR A 135 12.46 13.16 5.12
N HIS A 136 11.36 12.43 5.04
CA HIS A 136 10.63 12.24 3.77
C HIS A 136 9.80 13.45 3.34
N TRP A 137 9.50 14.39 4.26
CA TRP A 137 8.76 15.61 3.95
C TRP A 137 9.43 16.46 2.87
N THR A 138 10.76 16.38 2.73
CA THR A 138 11.52 17.09 1.67
C THR A 138 11.03 16.72 0.28
N GLN A 139 10.39 15.55 0.12
CA GLN A 139 9.83 15.12 -1.15
C GLN A 139 8.52 15.86 -1.51
N ALA A 140 7.88 16.50 -0.56
CA ALA A 140 6.66 17.28 -0.79
C ALA A 140 6.92 18.79 -0.91
N VAL A 141 7.99 19.32 -0.26
CA VAL A 141 8.28 20.76 -0.15
C VAL A 141 8.23 21.48 -1.49
N ASP A 142 8.90 20.96 -2.51
CA ASP A 142 9.00 21.59 -3.82
C ASP A 142 7.89 21.17 -4.79
N ARG A 143 6.92 20.36 -4.34
CA ARG A 143 5.96 19.70 -5.23
C ARG A 143 4.53 20.00 -4.91
N HIS A 144 4.25 20.23 -3.63
CA HIS A 144 2.92 20.59 -3.17
C HIS A 144 2.98 21.69 -2.12
N PRO A 145 2.17 22.74 -2.25
CA PRO A 145 1.97 23.69 -1.18
C PRO A 145 1.28 22.99 0.02
N LEU A 146 1.44 23.57 1.21
CA LEU A 146 0.73 23.16 2.41
C LEU A 146 -0.80 23.41 2.28
N PRO A 147 -1.64 22.70 3.05
CA PRO A 147 -1.28 21.63 3.98
C PRO A 147 -0.98 20.30 3.28
N TRP A 148 -0.15 19.48 3.91
CA TRP A 148 0.02 18.08 3.54
C TRP A 148 -0.78 17.18 4.46
N TYR A 149 -1.10 15.99 3.94
CA TYR A 149 -1.78 14.93 4.68
C TYR A 149 -0.94 13.67 4.59
N ILE A 150 -0.68 13.05 5.73
CA ILE A 150 0.23 11.89 5.79
C ILE A 150 -0.45 10.68 6.42
N SER A 151 -0.08 9.51 5.93
CA SER A 151 -0.44 8.21 6.49
C SER A 151 0.66 7.19 6.24
N MET A 152 0.75 6.17 7.09
CA MET A 152 1.50 4.96 6.74
C MET A 152 0.68 4.16 5.72
N ILE A 153 1.18 4.06 4.50
CA ILE A 153 0.48 3.47 3.34
C ILE A 153 1.08 2.09 2.97
N CYS A 154 1.16 1.16 3.92
CA CYS A 154 1.55 -0.22 3.62
C CYS A 154 0.36 -1.07 3.17
N ALA A 155 -0.86 -0.70 3.58
CA ALA A 155 -2.12 -1.20 3.06
C ALA A 155 -3.13 -0.06 2.98
N CYS A 156 -3.80 0.05 1.84
CA CYS A 156 -4.86 1.04 1.63
C CYS A 156 -5.83 0.57 0.54
N ARG A 157 -7.06 1.10 0.57
CA ARG A 157 -8.00 0.96 -0.55
C ARG A 157 -8.19 2.31 -1.22
N VAL A 158 -8.07 2.32 -2.53
CA VAL A 158 -8.14 3.53 -3.37
C VAL A 158 -9.29 3.40 -4.35
N SER A 159 -10.13 4.43 -4.47
CA SER A 159 -11.21 4.49 -5.46
C SER A 159 -10.69 4.83 -6.85
N LYS A 160 -11.49 4.53 -7.88
CA LYS A 160 -11.27 4.97 -9.26
C LYS A 160 -11.10 6.50 -9.35
N SER A 161 -11.89 7.24 -8.58
CA SER A 161 -11.79 8.71 -8.53
C SER A 161 -10.42 9.16 -8.06
N LEU A 162 -9.86 8.53 -7.02
CA LEU A 162 -8.52 8.86 -6.52
C LEU A 162 -7.43 8.43 -7.50
N LEU A 163 -7.55 7.24 -8.11
CA LEU A 163 -6.61 6.80 -9.16
C LEU A 163 -6.59 7.77 -10.34
N GLN A 164 -7.75 8.29 -10.75
CA GLN A 164 -7.81 9.31 -11.79
C GLN A 164 -7.10 10.61 -11.38
N LYS A 165 -7.23 11.05 -10.13
CA LYS A 165 -6.52 12.24 -9.63
C LYS A 165 -5.00 12.02 -9.52
N ILE A 166 -4.56 10.82 -9.19
CA ILE A 166 -3.14 10.44 -9.23
C ILE A 166 -2.64 10.46 -10.67
N LYS A 167 -3.41 9.91 -11.61
CA LYS A 167 -3.10 9.98 -13.04
C LYS A 167 -2.98 11.43 -13.53
N ASP A 168 -3.96 12.27 -13.23
CA ASP A 168 -3.97 13.70 -13.60
C ASP A 168 -2.70 14.39 -13.05
N TYR A 169 -2.29 14.03 -11.83
CA TYR A 169 -1.06 14.55 -11.24
C TYR A 169 0.19 14.12 -12.03
N VAL A 170 0.29 12.84 -12.42
CA VAL A 170 1.42 12.34 -13.22
C VAL A 170 1.44 12.97 -14.59
N ASP A 171 0.30 13.11 -15.27
CA ASP A 171 0.19 13.71 -16.58
C ASP A 171 0.71 15.18 -16.59
N ASN A 172 0.52 15.90 -15.48
CA ASN A 172 0.99 17.29 -15.34
C ASN A 172 2.44 17.43 -14.84
N ASN A 173 2.94 16.47 -14.08
CA ASN A 173 4.24 16.60 -13.38
C ASN A 173 5.31 15.62 -13.87
N HIS A 174 4.95 14.61 -14.66
CA HIS A 174 5.80 13.53 -15.16
C HIS A 174 6.58 12.78 -14.06
N ARG A 175 6.01 12.72 -12.85
CA ARG A 175 6.54 11.99 -11.70
C ARG A 175 5.51 11.88 -10.59
N LEU A 176 5.72 10.90 -9.72
CA LEU A 176 5.08 10.79 -8.41
C LEU A 176 5.98 11.41 -7.33
N PHE A 177 5.55 11.39 -6.09
CA PHE A 177 6.34 11.72 -4.91
C PHE A 177 6.01 10.74 -3.78
N PHE A 178 6.63 10.91 -2.61
CA PHE A 178 6.58 9.90 -1.56
C PHE A 178 5.14 9.50 -1.18
N LEU A 179 4.87 8.21 -1.24
CA LEU A 179 3.51 7.64 -1.16
C LEU A 179 2.74 8.03 0.10
N GLU A 180 3.43 8.06 1.25
CA GLU A 180 2.80 8.38 2.55
C GLU A 180 2.31 9.82 2.66
N ILE A 181 2.80 10.72 1.82
CA ILE A 181 2.30 12.09 1.70
C ILE A 181 1.34 12.20 0.51
N MET A 182 1.70 11.59 -0.62
CA MET A 182 1.04 11.81 -1.90
C MET A 182 -0.42 11.38 -1.89
N VAL A 183 -0.69 10.15 -1.50
CA VAL A 183 -2.02 9.55 -1.62
C VAL A 183 -3.05 10.37 -0.84
N ASN A 184 -2.77 10.64 0.43
CA ASN A 184 -3.64 11.42 1.29
C ASN A 184 -3.76 12.87 0.84
N THR A 185 -2.64 13.52 0.46
CA THR A 185 -2.65 14.92 0.01
C THR A 185 -3.47 15.09 -1.27
N ILE A 186 -3.33 14.20 -2.24
CA ILE A 186 -4.14 14.25 -3.47
C ILE A 186 -5.62 14.03 -3.14
N ALA A 187 -5.95 13.04 -2.29
CA ALA A 187 -7.33 12.77 -1.89
C ALA A 187 -7.98 14.00 -1.24
N MET A 188 -7.35 14.57 -0.23
CA MET A 188 -7.89 15.70 0.53
C MET A 188 -8.02 16.97 -0.31
N ARG A 189 -7.05 17.25 -1.19
CA ARG A 189 -7.11 18.42 -2.09
C ARG A 189 -8.21 18.33 -3.13
N ASN A 190 -8.61 17.13 -3.49
CA ASN A 190 -9.71 16.89 -4.40
C ASN A 190 -11.05 16.63 -3.69
N GLN A 191 -11.13 16.90 -2.36
CA GLN A 191 -12.34 16.75 -1.55
C GLN A 191 -12.93 15.34 -1.59
N LEU A 192 -12.06 14.33 -1.74
CA LEU A 192 -12.44 12.92 -1.72
C LEU A 192 -12.64 12.45 -0.28
N ILE A 193 -13.47 11.42 -0.11
CA ILE A 193 -13.81 10.88 1.22
C ILE A 193 -12.68 9.98 1.72
N VAL A 194 -11.98 10.43 2.76
CA VAL A 194 -10.92 9.67 3.44
C VAL A 194 -11.45 9.14 4.76
N VAL A 195 -11.33 7.83 4.97
CA VAL A 195 -11.74 7.15 6.21
C VAL A 195 -10.57 6.36 6.78
N ASN A 196 -10.46 6.35 8.11
CA ASN A 196 -9.42 5.64 8.85
C ASN A 196 -10.05 4.47 9.64
N PRO A 197 -10.21 3.29 9.01
CA PRO A 197 -10.78 2.12 9.67
C PRO A 197 -9.99 1.68 10.89
N ILE A 198 -10.68 1.23 11.93
CA ILE A 198 -10.02 0.71 13.13
C ILE A 198 -9.18 -0.55 12.81
N GLU A 199 -9.58 -1.30 11.81
CA GLU A 199 -8.91 -2.50 11.33
C GLU A 199 -7.49 -2.22 10.80
N LEU A 200 -7.24 -1.01 10.31
CA LEU A 200 -5.92 -0.57 9.82
C LEU A 200 -5.02 0.01 10.93
N GLN A 201 -5.50 0.18 12.17
CA GLN A 201 -4.73 0.84 13.24
C GLN A 201 -3.56 0.00 13.78
N LYS A 202 -3.49 -1.30 13.45
CA LYS A 202 -2.34 -2.16 13.78
C LYS A 202 -1.20 -2.10 12.75
N ILE A 203 -1.36 -1.31 11.69
CA ILE A 203 -0.28 -0.98 10.77
C ILE A 203 0.63 0.03 11.47
N MET A 204 1.79 -0.42 11.96
CA MET A 204 2.79 0.39 12.68
C MET A 204 2.16 1.36 13.69
N PRO A 205 1.62 0.86 14.83
CA PRO A 205 0.94 1.72 15.81
C PRO A 205 1.83 2.87 16.27
N SER A 206 1.30 4.09 16.27
CA SER A 206 2.06 5.31 16.61
C SER A 206 2.61 5.30 18.04
N SER A 207 1.91 4.67 18.99
CA SER A 207 2.36 4.52 20.38
C SER A 207 3.61 3.63 20.52
N GLU A 208 3.92 2.82 19.53
CA GLU A 208 5.09 1.93 19.51
C GLU A 208 6.24 2.49 18.66
N VAL A 209 5.99 3.54 17.90
CA VAL A 209 7.02 4.21 17.05
C VAL A 209 8.23 4.66 17.88
N GLY A 210 8.02 5.14 19.10
CA GLY A 210 9.09 5.51 20.02
C GLY A 210 9.81 4.32 20.68
N LYS A 211 9.20 3.14 20.67
CA LYS A 211 9.75 1.90 21.24
C LYS A 211 10.28 0.94 20.18
N ARG A 212 10.29 1.33 18.90
CA ARG A 212 10.90 0.53 17.86
C ARG A 212 12.35 0.33 18.18
N VAL A 213 12.69 -0.86 18.61
CA VAL A 213 14.06 -1.31 18.66
C VAL A 213 14.51 -1.45 17.21
N ARG A 214 15.03 -0.36 16.64
CA ARG A 214 15.82 -0.45 15.42
C ARG A 214 17.02 -1.32 15.78
N GLN A 215 16.92 -2.61 15.51
CA GLN A 215 18.09 -3.45 15.65
C GLN A 215 19.03 -3.11 14.51
N TYR A 216 20.12 -2.46 14.87
CA TYR A 216 21.24 -2.26 13.97
C TYR A 216 22.00 -3.59 13.89
N LYS A 217 21.76 -4.35 12.84
CA LYS A 217 22.55 -5.54 12.51
C LYS A 217 23.24 -5.29 11.18
N HIS A 218 24.58 -5.46 11.17
CA HIS A 218 25.42 -5.40 9.96
C HIS A 218 25.26 -4.11 9.11
N GLY A 219 25.18 -2.95 9.75
CA GLY A 219 25.12 -1.67 9.04
C GLY A 219 23.76 -1.32 8.43
N LYS A 220 22.70 -2.09 8.71
CA LYS A 220 21.33 -1.85 8.22
C LYS A 220 20.35 -1.79 9.38
N TYR A 221 19.42 -0.86 9.32
CA TYR A 221 18.27 -0.86 10.20
C TYR A 221 17.28 -1.91 9.70
N THR A 222 17.01 -2.91 10.51
CA THR A 222 15.92 -3.87 10.27
C THR A 222 14.77 -3.54 11.19
N TRP A 223 13.56 -3.55 10.65
CA TRP A 223 12.36 -3.44 11.47
C TRP A 223 12.20 -4.72 12.27
N VAL A 224 11.97 -4.57 13.59
CA VAL A 224 11.63 -5.72 14.43
C VAL A 224 10.20 -6.11 14.11
N GLN A 225 10.01 -7.38 13.84
CA GLN A 225 8.69 -7.95 13.64
C GLN A 225 7.78 -7.64 14.82
N GLN A 226 6.55 -7.24 14.54
CA GLN A 226 5.54 -7.05 15.56
C GLN A 226 5.24 -8.39 16.23
N SER A 227 5.34 -8.47 17.57
CA SER A 227 4.80 -9.62 18.29
C SER A 227 3.28 -9.51 18.31
N ILE A 228 2.60 -10.57 17.89
CA ILE A 228 1.15 -10.65 17.90
C ILE A 228 0.77 -11.67 18.97
N ASP A 229 0.39 -11.18 20.13
CA ASP A 229 -0.06 -12.06 21.23
C ASP A 229 -1.49 -12.58 20.98
N HIS A 230 -2.34 -11.72 20.43
CA HIS A 230 -3.71 -12.05 20.04
C HIS A 230 -4.06 -11.42 18.69
N VAL A 231 -4.41 -12.25 17.71
CA VAL A 231 -4.91 -11.81 16.40
C VAL A 231 -6.38 -11.41 16.55
N GLN A 232 -6.70 -10.18 16.19
CA GLN A 232 -8.08 -9.71 16.11
C GLN A 232 -8.63 -9.97 14.70
N PRO A 233 -9.85 -10.47 14.55
CA PRO A 233 -10.48 -10.63 13.24
C PRO A 233 -10.54 -9.31 12.48
N ASN A 234 -10.33 -9.36 11.16
CA ASN A 234 -10.38 -8.23 10.22
C ASN A 234 -9.26 -7.19 10.36
N TYR A 235 -8.31 -7.35 11.29
CA TYR A 235 -7.21 -6.41 11.45
C TYR A 235 -6.03 -6.68 10.51
N PHE A 236 -5.34 -5.59 10.16
CA PHE A 236 -4.12 -5.59 9.35
C PHE A 236 -2.93 -5.25 10.26
N TYR A 237 -1.88 -6.04 10.18
CA TYR A 237 -0.68 -5.89 11.01
C TYR A 237 0.56 -5.68 10.13
N HIS A 238 1.40 -4.70 10.48
CA HIS A 238 2.63 -4.44 9.74
C HIS A 238 3.72 -3.89 10.70
N PRO A 239 5.00 -4.29 10.53
CA PRO A 239 5.47 -5.29 9.57
C PRO A 239 5.44 -6.73 10.14
N MET A 240 5.14 -7.70 9.28
CA MET A 240 5.31 -9.12 9.56
C MET A 240 6.12 -9.76 8.42
N LYS A 241 7.45 -9.80 8.56
CA LYS A 241 8.39 -10.24 7.51
C LYS A 241 8.64 -11.75 7.48
N ASP A 242 8.24 -12.47 8.52
CA ASP A 242 8.26 -13.92 8.55
C ASP A 242 6.93 -14.45 8.00
N PHE A 243 6.92 -14.81 6.72
CA PHE A 243 5.72 -15.24 6.03
C PHE A 243 5.14 -16.57 6.54
N ALA A 244 5.95 -17.41 7.20
CA ALA A 244 5.44 -18.62 7.84
C ALA A 244 4.47 -18.29 8.99
N LEU A 245 4.62 -17.13 9.62
CA LEU A 245 3.72 -16.67 10.66
C LEU A 245 2.38 -16.19 10.12
N HIS A 246 2.32 -15.76 8.84
CA HIS A 246 1.05 -15.40 8.19
C HIS A 246 0.09 -16.60 8.17
N ASP A 247 0.57 -17.77 7.75
CA ASP A 247 -0.25 -18.99 7.74
C ASP A 247 -0.59 -19.46 9.15
N LYS A 248 0.33 -19.30 10.11
CA LYS A 248 0.13 -19.71 11.51
C LYS A 248 -0.95 -18.90 12.24
N PHE A 249 -0.98 -17.60 12.00
CA PHE A 249 -1.85 -16.68 12.76
C PHE A 249 -3.15 -16.30 12.03
N ARG A 250 -3.29 -16.67 10.75
CA ARG A 250 -4.49 -16.32 9.99
C ARG A 250 -5.71 -17.07 10.50
N LEU A 251 -6.76 -16.32 10.75
CA LEU A 251 -8.06 -16.84 11.14
C LEU A 251 -8.86 -17.25 9.89
N ASN A 252 -9.53 -18.36 9.96
CA ASN A 252 -10.41 -18.87 8.89
C ASN A 252 -11.79 -18.21 8.96
#